data_566edb878328fa327bd85cf45cb6e156
#
_entry.id   566edb878328fa327bd85cf45cb6e156
#
_cell.length_a   1.000
_cell.length_b   1.000
_cell.length_c   1.000
_cell.angle_alpha   90.00
_cell.angle_beta   90.00
_cell.angle_gamma   90.00
#
_symmetry.space_group_name_H-M   'P 1'
#
loop_
_entity.id
_entity.type
_entity.pdbx_description
1 polymer ?
#
loop_
_entity_poly.entity_id
_entity_poly.type
_entity_poly.pdbx_seq_one_letter_code
_entity_poly.pdbx_strand_id
1 'polypeptide(L)'
;MTADNTTLDASAPRLEVDALIDDPHTRIVVCCGSGGVGKTTTAAALGVRAAERGRRVVVLTIDPARRLAQSMGISELDNVPRQVKGVDESAGGELHAMMLDMKRTFDEIVEGHADADRARAILENPFYQSLSAGFAGTQEYMAMEKLGQLRANDEWDLIVVDTPPSRSALDFLDAPKRLGSFLDGKFIRVLMAPAKVGGRAGMKFLNVGMSMMTGTLSKLMGGQLLRDVQTFVAAMDTMFGGFRTRADATYRLLQAPGTAFLVVAAPERDALREAAYFVERLAAEQMPLAGLVLNRVHGSGASQLSAERALAAAEALTDQRAEDTDADAGTDAGDDTDPPSTARAVNNLETVGIVDLGGGKAGSRTAGGPSPAAAEHVTPTSASAAQLAAGLLQLHAERMQVLARERRTRDRFTALHPEVPVTQVAALPGDVHDLAGLRAIGDRLALNLTDTDDTDTDD
;
A
#
# COMPACT_ATOMS: atom_id res chain seq x y z
N MET A 1 11.49 14.11 50.47
CA MET A 1 10.42 13.83 49.50
C MET A 1 11.14 13.53 48.16
N THR A 2 11.47 12.28 48.00
CA THR A 2 12.10 11.75 46.79
C THR A 2 10.97 11.46 45.81
N ALA A 3 10.94 12.18 44.70
CA ALA A 3 10.04 11.91 43.59
C ALA A 3 10.44 10.59 42.95
N ASP A 4 9.58 9.63 43.12
CA ASP A 4 9.64 8.31 42.47
C ASP A 4 9.43 8.49 40.97
N ASN A 5 10.52 8.42 40.23
CA ASN A 5 10.51 8.55 38.77
C ASN A 5 10.27 7.15 38.19
N THR A 6 9.07 6.63 38.40
CA THR A 6 8.63 5.41 37.77
C THR A 6 8.35 5.76 36.31
N THR A 7 9.33 5.58 35.44
CA THR A 7 9.18 5.56 34.02
C THR A 7 8.25 4.39 33.69
N LEU A 8 7.00 4.69 33.39
CA LEU A 8 6.07 3.77 32.77
C LEU A 8 6.62 3.47 31.35
N ASP A 9 7.40 2.40 31.25
CA ASP A 9 7.72 1.74 29.99
C ASP A 9 6.46 0.99 29.53
N ALA A 10 5.47 1.76 29.10
CA ALA A 10 4.29 1.21 28.44
C ALA A 10 4.66 0.95 26.97
N SER A 11 5.45 -0.13 26.75
CA SER A 11 5.61 -0.64 25.40
C SER A 11 4.24 -1.06 24.89
N ALA A 12 3.82 -0.53 23.72
CA ALA A 12 2.60 -0.96 23.05
C ALA A 12 2.58 -2.49 22.93
N PRO A 13 1.41 -3.14 23.06
CA PRO A 13 1.32 -4.59 22.91
C PRO A 13 1.88 -5.03 21.56
N ARG A 14 2.56 -6.16 21.55
CA ARG A 14 3.15 -6.72 20.33
C ARG A 14 2.09 -7.37 19.47
N LEU A 15 2.14 -7.13 18.15
CA LEU A 15 1.33 -7.85 17.18
C LEU A 15 2.01 -9.17 16.82
N GLU A 16 1.43 -10.28 17.28
CA GLU A 16 1.91 -11.64 16.98
C GLU A 16 1.34 -12.12 15.63
N VAL A 17 2.07 -11.84 14.55
CA VAL A 17 1.61 -12.09 13.18
C VAL A 17 1.43 -13.59 12.91
N ASP A 18 2.35 -14.43 13.37
CA ASP A 18 2.25 -15.88 13.19
C ASP A 18 1.03 -16.45 13.91
N ALA A 19 0.79 -16.04 15.13
CA ALA A 19 -0.40 -16.47 15.88
C ALA A 19 -1.70 -16.05 15.17
N LEU A 20 -1.71 -14.87 14.54
CA LEU A 20 -2.86 -14.38 13.78
C LEU A 20 -3.13 -15.24 12.54
N ILE A 21 -2.10 -15.58 11.77
CA ILE A 21 -2.27 -16.33 10.50
C ILE A 21 -2.38 -17.85 10.72
N ASP A 22 -1.91 -18.37 11.84
CA ASP A 22 -2.03 -19.80 12.20
C ASP A 22 -3.38 -20.14 12.84
N ASP A 23 -4.07 -19.14 13.43
CA ASP A 23 -5.39 -19.38 14.03
C ASP A 23 -6.41 -19.80 12.96
N PRO A 24 -6.95 -21.04 13.03
CA PRO A 24 -7.93 -21.54 12.06
C PRO A 24 -9.25 -20.74 12.09
N HIS A 25 -9.51 -19.98 13.15
CA HIS A 25 -10.68 -19.10 13.24
C HIS A 25 -10.47 -17.79 12.46
N THR A 26 -9.23 -17.37 12.26
CA THR A 26 -8.92 -16.22 11.39
C THR A 26 -9.09 -16.63 9.92
N ARG A 27 -10.16 -16.17 9.31
CA ARG A 27 -10.57 -16.52 7.95
C ARG A 27 -10.35 -15.39 6.93
N ILE A 28 -10.30 -14.15 7.41
CA ILE A 28 -10.12 -12.96 6.58
C ILE A 28 -9.12 -12.03 7.26
N VAL A 29 -8.11 -11.60 6.52
CA VAL A 29 -7.20 -10.51 6.91
C VAL A 29 -7.31 -9.38 5.91
N VAL A 30 -7.63 -8.18 6.36
CA VAL A 30 -7.78 -6.99 5.51
C VAL A 30 -6.62 -6.02 5.78
N CYS A 31 -5.76 -5.83 4.79
CA CYS A 31 -4.66 -4.86 4.85
C CYS A 31 -5.15 -3.49 4.36
N CYS A 32 -5.19 -2.50 5.25
CA CYS A 32 -5.61 -1.13 4.95
C CYS A 32 -4.55 -0.11 5.37
N GLY A 33 -4.63 1.12 4.87
CA GLY A 33 -3.65 2.17 5.15
C GLY A 33 -3.46 3.14 3.98
N SER A 34 -2.61 4.13 4.14
CA SER A 34 -2.33 5.15 3.14
C SER A 34 -1.64 4.63 1.87
N GLY A 35 -1.55 5.46 0.84
CA GLY A 35 -0.85 5.12 -0.40
C GLY A 35 0.66 4.95 -0.21
N GLY A 36 1.27 3.96 -0.86
CA GLY A 36 2.72 3.79 -0.90
C GLY A 36 3.37 3.19 0.35
N VAL A 37 2.62 2.88 1.41
CA VAL A 37 3.16 2.32 2.67
C VAL A 37 3.53 0.83 2.59
N GLY A 38 3.21 0.14 1.50
CA GLY A 38 3.54 -1.27 1.30
C GLY A 38 2.42 -2.26 1.64
N LYS A 39 1.14 -1.85 1.60
CA LYS A 39 -0.02 -2.74 1.83
C LYS A 39 0.01 -4.00 0.98
N THR A 40 0.17 -3.83 -0.34
CA THR A 40 0.21 -4.94 -1.31
C THR A 40 1.35 -5.91 -0.99
N THR A 41 2.53 -5.40 -0.66
CA THR A 41 3.68 -6.23 -0.27
C THR A 41 3.42 -6.96 1.05
N THR A 42 2.81 -6.28 2.04
CA THR A 42 2.44 -6.89 3.32
C THR A 42 1.39 -7.98 3.11
N ALA A 43 0.33 -7.72 2.34
CA ALA A 43 -0.71 -8.70 2.04
C ALA A 43 -0.13 -9.93 1.31
N ALA A 44 0.74 -9.70 0.32
CA ALA A 44 1.44 -10.75 -0.41
C ALA A 44 2.33 -11.60 0.52
N ALA A 45 3.11 -10.95 1.37
CA ALA A 45 4.01 -11.62 2.32
C ALA A 45 3.25 -12.46 3.36
N LEU A 46 2.13 -11.93 3.86
CA LEU A 46 1.23 -12.69 4.76
C LEU A 46 0.64 -13.90 4.04
N GLY A 47 0.23 -13.74 2.77
CA GLY A 47 -0.28 -14.84 1.96
C GLY A 47 0.75 -15.95 1.76
N VAL A 48 1.99 -15.60 1.37
CA VAL A 48 3.10 -16.55 1.21
C VAL A 48 3.37 -17.27 2.54
N ARG A 49 3.55 -16.50 3.63
CA ARG A 49 3.85 -17.06 4.95
C ARG A 49 2.77 -18.01 5.46
N ALA A 50 1.51 -17.64 5.34
CA ALA A 50 0.39 -18.48 5.77
C ALA A 50 0.28 -19.78 4.94
N ALA A 51 0.52 -19.70 3.61
CA ALA A 51 0.52 -20.86 2.74
C ALA A 51 1.67 -21.83 3.05
N GLU A 52 2.89 -21.31 3.25
CA GLU A 52 4.07 -22.12 3.63
C GLU A 52 3.94 -22.72 5.04
N ARG A 53 2.98 -22.24 5.85
CA ARG A 53 2.60 -22.79 7.16
C ARG A 53 1.38 -23.74 7.09
N GLY A 54 0.96 -24.13 5.90
CA GLY A 54 -0.03 -25.21 5.68
C GLY A 54 -1.46 -24.75 5.44
N ARG A 55 -1.71 -23.43 5.21
CA ARG A 55 -3.07 -22.94 4.91
C ARG A 55 -3.33 -22.82 3.43
N ARG A 56 -4.55 -23.06 2.98
CA ARG A 56 -5.02 -22.72 1.63
C ARG A 56 -5.40 -21.26 1.60
N VAL A 57 -4.60 -20.45 0.90
CA VAL A 57 -4.69 -19.00 0.95
C VAL A 57 -5.06 -18.42 -0.40
N VAL A 58 -5.94 -17.43 -0.41
CA VAL A 58 -6.14 -16.55 -1.57
C VAL A 58 -5.87 -15.10 -1.20
N VAL A 59 -5.03 -14.43 -1.99
CA VAL A 59 -4.79 -12.98 -1.90
C VAL A 59 -5.64 -12.29 -2.95
N LEU A 60 -6.60 -11.47 -2.49
CA LEU A 60 -7.46 -10.64 -3.32
C LEU A 60 -6.95 -9.20 -3.31
N THR A 61 -6.45 -8.69 -4.44
CA THR A 61 -6.16 -7.27 -4.56
C THR A 61 -7.31 -6.51 -5.21
N ILE A 62 -7.67 -5.38 -4.62
CA ILE A 62 -8.65 -4.43 -5.15
C ILE A 62 -7.93 -3.33 -5.94
N ASP A 63 -6.62 -3.18 -5.73
CA ASP A 63 -5.78 -2.21 -6.46
C ASP A 63 -5.51 -2.71 -7.88
N PRO A 64 -5.88 -1.96 -8.93
CA PRO A 64 -5.63 -2.34 -10.32
C PRO A 64 -4.15 -2.30 -10.73
N ALA A 65 -3.26 -1.83 -9.84
CA ALA A 65 -1.83 -1.84 -10.08
C ALA A 65 -1.29 -3.28 -10.12
N ARG A 66 -0.55 -3.61 -11.18
CA ARG A 66 0.01 -4.96 -11.40
C ARG A 66 1.12 -5.38 -10.40
N ARG A 67 1.27 -4.66 -9.30
CA ARG A 67 2.36 -4.88 -8.31
C ARG A 67 2.28 -6.25 -7.66
N LEU A 68 1.06 -6.70 -7.31
CA LEU A 68 0.85 -8.02 -6.73
C LEU A 68 1.26 -9.12 -7.70
N ALA A 69 0.80 -9.05 -8.96
CA ALA A 69 1.17 -10.00 -10.00
C ALA A 69 2.69 -10.11 -10.18
N GLN A 70 3.35 -8.96 -10.26
CA GLN A 70 4.81 -8.89 -10.44
C GLN A 70 5.57 -9.53 -9.28
N SER A 71 5.21 -9.22 -8.03
CA SER A 71 5.89 -9.76 -6.85
C SER A 71 5.65 -11.26 -6.65
N MET A 72 4.56 -11.81 -7.18
CA MET A 72 4.24 -13.24 -7.13
C MET A 72 4.64 -14.01 -8.40
N GLY A 73 5.32 -13.36 -9.35
CA GLY A 73 5.76 -14.02 -10.59
C GLY A 73 4.62 -14.47 -11.50
N ILE A 74 3.44 -13.84 -11.41
CA ILE A 74 2.27 -14.13 -12.23
C ILE A 74 2.22 -13.12 -13.37
N SER A 75 2.08 -13.60 -14.60
CA SER A 75 2.05 -12.73 -15.79
C SER A 75 0.81 -11.84 -15.84
N GLU A 76 -0.33 -12.37 -15.38
CA GLU A 76 -1.61 -11.65 -15.38
C GLU A 76 -2.51 -12.18 -14.27
N LEU A 77 -3.12 -11.29 -13.51
CA LEU A 77 -4.19 -11.56 -12.55
C LEU A 77 -5.52 -11.09 -13.12
N ASP A 78 -6.54 -11.89 -12.91
CA ASP A 78 -7.92 -11.61 -13.28
C ASP A 78 -8.87 -11.94 -12.11
N ASN A 79 -10.15 -11.99 -12.38
CA ASN A 79 -11.21 -12.24 -11.39
C ASN A 79 -11.28 -13.72 -10.93
N VAL A 80 -10.33 -14.56 -11.34
CA VAL A 80 -10.24 -15.98 -10.97
C VAL A 80 -8.96 -16.23 -10.17
N PRO A 81 -9.02 -16.94 -9.02
CA PRO A 81 -7.83 -17.29 -8.27
C PRO A 81 -6.83 -18.10 -9.11
N ARG A 82 -5.58 -17.62 -9.19
CA ARG A 82 -4.49 -18.29 -9.91
C ARG A 82 -3.42 -18.74 -8.93
N GLN A 83 -3.01 -20.00 -9.03
CA GLN A 83 -1.97 -20.56 -8.17
C GLN A 83 -0.64 -19.85 -8.36
N VAL A 84 0.00 -19.49 -7.26
CA VAL A 84 1.33 -18.89 -7.19
C VAL A 84 2.36 -20.01 -7.15
N LYS A 85 3.21 -20.10 -8.17
CA LYS A 85 4.25 -21.14 -8.27
C LYS A 85 5.45 -20.78 -7.40
N GLY A 86 6.11 -21.81 -6.83
CA GLY A 86 7.34 -21.64 -6.06
C GLY A 86 7.13 -21.33 -4.58
N VAL A 87 5.90 -21.45 -4.10
CA VAL A 87 5.58 -21.49 -2.66
C VAL A 87 5.96 -22.89 -2.14
N ASP A 88 6.48 -22.97 -0.92
CA ASP A 88 6.79 -24.24 -0.27
C ASP A 88 5.49 -24.90 0.22
N GLU A 89 5.09 -25.97 -0.46
CA GLU A 89 3.87 -26.74 -0.15
C GLU A 89 4.14 -27.91 0.81
N SER A 90 5.33 -28.02 1.39
CA SER A 90 5.71 -29.12 2.28
C SER A 90 4.81 -29.27 3.51
N ALA A 91 4.23 -28.16 3.99
CA ALA A 91 3.26 -28.13 5.08
C ALA A 91 1.82 -28.42 4.63
N GLY A 92 1.59 -28.67 3.33
CA GLY A 92 0.26 -28.98 2.78
C GLY A 92 -0.61 -27.76 2.45
N GLY A 93 -0.06 -26.55 2.52
CA GLY A 93 -0.77 -25.33 2.12
C GLY A 93 -0.54 -24.97 0.66
N GLU A 94 -1.31 -24.01 0.18
CA GLU A 94 -1.22 -23.48 -1.19
C GLU A 94 -1.57 -21.99 -1.22
N LEU A 95 -0.98 -21.27 -2.17
CA LEU A 95 -1.24 -19.87 -2.38
C LEU A 95 -1.86 -19.62 -3.74
N HIS A 96 -2.96 -18.88 -3.74
CA HIS A 96 -3.57 -18.33 -4.94
C HIS A 96 -3.61 -16.81 -4.84
N ALA A 97 -3.59 -16.14 -5.99
CA ALA A 97 -3.77 -14.69 -6.07
C ALA A 97 -4.77 -14.35 -7.16
N MET A 98 -5.51 -13.28 -6.96
CA MET A 98 -6.47 -12.74 -7.91
C MET A 98 -6.56 -11.22 -7.82
N MET A 99 -7.03 -10.60 -8.89
CA MET A 99 -7.31 -9.16 -8.95
C MET A 99 -8.79 -8.96 -9.22
N LEU A 100 -9.40 -8.05 -8.46
CA LEU A 100 -10.79 -7.69 -8.67
C LEU A 100 -10.98 -7.05 -10.06
N ASP A 101 -11.74 -7.70 -10.91
CA ASP A 101 -12.31 -7.09 -12.10
C ASP A 101 -13.76 -6.67 -11.79
N MET A 102 -13.97 -5.38 -11.69
CA MET A 102 -15.28 -4.80 -11.34
C MET A 102 -16.37 -5.18 -12.34
N LYS A 103 -16.03 -5.10 -13.64
CA LYS A 103 -16.98 -5.43 -14.70
C LYS A 103 -17.32 -6.90 -14.67
N ARG A 104 -16.33 -7.78 -14.63
CA ARG A 104 -16.53 -9.22 -14.59
C ARG A 104 -17.29 -9.68 -13.35
N THR A 105 -16.97 -9.10 -12.17
CA THR A 105 -17.72 -9.37 -10.93
C THR A 105 -19.18 -9.00 -11.05
N PHE A 106 -19.48 -7.84 -11.66
CA PHE A 106 -20.86 -7.43 -11.91
C PHE A 106 -21.55 -8.37 -12.91
N ASP A 107 -20.88 -8.74 -14.01
CA ASP A 107 -21.38 -9.68 -15.00
C ASP A 107 -21.74 -11.02 -14.34
N GLU A 108 -20.87 -11.57 -13.48
CA GLU A 108 -21.10 -12.81 -12.71
C GLU A 108 -22.33 -12.70 -11.79
N ILE A 109 -22.53 -11.57 -11.16
CA ILE A 109 -23.73 -11.35 -10.34
C ILE A 109 -24.99 -11.35 -11.19
N VAL A 110 -24.96 -10.68 -12.34
CA VAL A 110 -26.09 -10.64 -13.28
C VAL A 110 -26.40 -12.05 -13.82
N GLU A 111 -25.36 -12.76 -14.26
CA GLU A 111 -25.46 -14.15 -14.77
C GLU A 111 -26.01 -15.12 -13.71
N GLY A 112 -25.61 -14.96 -12.44
CA GLY A 112 -26.00 -15.85 -11.35
C GLY A 112 -27.39 -15.57 -10.75
N HIS A 113 -27.96 -14.37 -10.97
CA HIS A 113 -29.19 -13.96 -10.29
C HIS A 113 -30.32 -13.51 -11.21
N ALA A 114 -30.10 -13.39 -12.52
CA ALA A 114 -31.11 -13.09 -13.51
C ALA A 114 -31.39 -14.30 -14.40
N ASP A 115 -32.60 -14.39 -14.95
CA ASP A 115 -32.85 -15.33 -16.05
C ASP A 115 -32.06 -14.91 -17.31
N ALA A 116 -31.83 -15.85 -18.22
CA ALA A 116 -30.94 -15.66 -19.36
C ALA A 116 -31.32 -14.47 -20.26
N ASP A 117 -32.63 -14.22 -20.46
CA ASP A 117 -33.10 -13.11 -21.30
C ASP A 117 -32.87 -11.76 -20.62
N ARG A 118 -33.08 -11.70 -19.30
CA ARG A 118 -32.84 -10.50 -18.51
C ARG A 118 -31.36 -10.24 -18.35
N ALA A 119 -30.55 -11.27 -18.10
CA ALA A 119 -29.10 -11.15 -18.04
C ALA A 119 -28.55 -10.55 -19.34
N ARG A 120 -28.98 -11.09 -20.49
CA ARG A 120 -28.58 -10.55 -21.81
C ARG A 120 -29.00 -9.10 -21.97
N ALA A 121 -30.25 -8.74 -21.61
CA ALA A 121 -30.74 -7.37 -21.72
C ALA A 121 -29.96 -6.37 -20.86
N ILE A 122 -29.44 -6.82 -19.72
CA ILE A 122 -28.58 -5.98 -18.85
C ILE A 122 -27.18 -5.88 -19.44
N LEU A 123 -26.53 -7.01 -19.76
CA LEU A 123 -25.13 -7.08 -20.19
C LEU A 123 -24.90 -6.41 -21.54
N GLU A 124 -25.86 -6.47 -22.47
CA GLU A 124 -25.81 -5.81 -23.79
C GLU A 124 -26.23 -4.34 -23.74
N ASN A 125 -26.75 -3.85 -22.62
CA ASN A 125 -27.24 -2.48 -22.51
C ASN A 125 -26.10 -1.45 -22.61
N PRO A 126 -26.11 -0.47 -23.54
CA PRO A 126 -25.03 0.50 -23.69
C PRO A 126 -24.79 1.37 -22.45
N PHE A 127 -25.85 1.69 -21.69
CA PHE A 127 -25.74 2.42 -20.45
C PHE A 127 -24.98 1.59 -19.40
N TYR A 128 -25.28 0.29 -19.27
CA TYR A 128 -24.56 -0.62 -18.40
C TYR A 128 -23.08 -0.71 -18.78
N GLN A 129 -22.76 -0.89 -20.06
CA GLN A 129 -21.37 -0.97 -20.51
C GLN A 129 -20.57 0.30 -20.20
N SER A 130 -21.21 1.45 -20.29
CA SER A 130 -20.60 2.73 -19.90
C SER A 130 -20.46 2.89 -18.39
N LEU A 131 -21.42 2.36 -17.61
CA LEU A 131 -21.45 2.41 -16.15
C LEU A 131 -20.44 1.46 -15.52
N SER A 132 -20.35 0.22 -16.04
CA SER A 132 -19.47 -0.83 -15.50
C SER A 132 -17.99 -0.53 -15.65
N ALA A 133 -17.61 0.39 -16.55
CA ALA A 133 -16.22 0.77 -16.81
C ALA A 133 -15.63 1.75 -15.78
N GLY A 134 -16.42 2.40 -14.90
CA GLY A 134 -15.81 3.39 -14.01
C GLY A 134 -16.73 4.25 -13.14
N PHE A 135 -17.77 3.70 -12.54
CA PHE A 135 -18.61 4.49 -11.63
C PHE A 135 -17.99 4.54 -10.22
N ALA A 136 -17.81 5.77 -9.68
CA ALA A 136 -17.28 5.97 -8.34
C ALA A 136 -18.17 5.28 -7.27
N GLY A 137 -17.59 4.43 -6.43
CA GLY A 137 -18.27 3.69 -5.36
C GLY A 137 -18.76 2.28 -5.73
N THR A 138 -18.59 1.86 -7.01
CA THR A 138 -18.91 0.47 -7.41
C THR A 138 -17.74 -0.49 -7.11
N GLN A 139 -16.52 0.01 -7.09
CA GLN A 139 -15.33 -0.80 -6.83
C GLN A 139 -15.38 -1.44 -5.44
N GLU A 140 -15.70 -0.64 -4.45
CA GLU A 140 -15.80 -1.06 -3.07
C GLU A 140 -16.93 -2.08 -2.87
N TYR A 141 -18.04 -1.86 -3.56
CA TYR A 141 -19.17 -2.81 -3.51
C TYR A 141 -18.81 -4.14 -4.19
N MET A 142 -18.19 -4.12 -5.39
CA MET A 142 -17.78 -5.34 -6.08
C MET A 142 -16.72 -6.12 -5.28
N ALA A 143 -15.86 -5.41 -4.55
CA ALA A 143 -14.90 -6.03 -3.63
C ALA A 143 -15.60 -6.77 -2.49
N MET A 144 -16.64 -6.18 -1.89
CA MET A 144 -17.44 -6.83 -0.85
C MET A 144 -18.19 -8.05 -1.40
N GLU A 145 -18.76 -7.95 -2.58
CA GLU A 145 -19.48 -9.04 -3.24
C GLU A 145 -18.51 -10.20 -3.52
N LYS A 146 -17.32 -9.91 -4.10
CA LYS A 146 -16.31 -10.93 -4.39
C LYS A 146 -15.76 -11.59 -3.12
N LEU A 147 -15.53 -10.81 -2.07
CA LEU A 147 -15.13 -11.34 -0.77
C LEU A 147 -16.20 -12.28 -0.19
N GLY A 148 -17.48 -11.88 -0.28
CA GLY A 148 -18.61 -12.71 0.14
C GLY A 148 -18.68 -14.02 -0.65
N GLN A 149 -18.46 -13.99 -1.97
CA GLN A 149 -18.41 -15.18 -2.83
C GLN A 149 -17.26 -16.12 -2.45
N LEU A 150 -16.04 -15.59 -2.29
CA LEU A 150 -14.88 -16.38 -1.87
C LEU A 150 -15.10 -17.05 -0.51
N ARG A 151 -15.72 -16.34 0.43
CA ARG A 151 -16.00 -16.88 1.76
C ARG A 151 -17.10 -17.94 1.75
N ALA A 152 -18.12 -17.76 0.91
CA ALA A 152 -19.25 -18.69 0.80
C ALA A 152 -18.85 -20.06 0.22
N ASN A 153 -17.86 -20.10 -0.65
CA ASN A 153 -17.36 -21.33 -1.28
C ASN A 153 -16.60 -22.25 -0.30
N ASP A 154 -16.15 -21.72 0.86
CA ASP A 154 -15.39 -22.44 1.90
C ASP A 154 -14.15 -23.21 1.36
N GLU A 155 -13.65 -22.76 0.22
CA GLU A 155 -12.49 -23.33 -0.46
C GLU A 155 -11.18 -22.91 0.21
N TRP A 156 -11.17 -21.70 0.81
CA TRP A 156 -10.00 -21.05 1.37
C TRP A 156 -10.00 -21.08 2.89
N ASP A 157 -8.86 -21.44 3.48
CA ASP A 157 -8.66 -21.36 4.93
C ASP A 157 -8.44 -19.90 5.36
N LEU A 158 -7.78 -19.10 4.49
CA LEU A 158 -7.51 -17.69 4.73
C LEU A 158 -7.68 -16.88 3.44
N ILE A 159 -8.39 -15.77 3.54
CA ILE A 159 -8.51 -14.75 2.49
C ILE A 159 -7.76 -13.52 2.95
N VAL A 160 -6.74 -13.09 2.21
CA VAL A 160 -6.01 -11.84 2.48
C VAL A 160 -6.45 -10.80 1.47
N VAL A 161 -6.95 -9.66 1.96
CA VAL A 161 -7.48 -8.58 1.12
C VAL A 161 -6.50 -7.41 1.11
N ASP A 162 -6.00 -7.06 -0.07
CA ASP A 162 -5.21 -5.86 -0.34
C ASP A 162 -6.12 -4.74 -0.81
N THR A 163 -6.26 -3.69 0.00
CA THR A 163 -7.16 -2.57 -0.30
C THR A 163 -6.48 -1.48 -1.14
N PRO A 164 -7.24 -0.69 -1.93
CA PRO A 164 -6.67 0.37 -2.75
C PRO A 164 -5.99 1.47 -1.91
N PRO A 165 -5.07 2.24 -2.55
CA PRO A 165 -4.35 3.32 -1.88
C PRO A 165 -5.25 4.54 -1.73
N SER A 166 -5.98 4.69 -0.65
CA SER A 166 -6.62 5.97 -0.33
C SER A 166 -7.39 5.94 0.99
N ARG A 167 -7.87 7.10 1.42
CA ARG A 167 -8.95 7.24 2.42
C ARG A 167 -10.17 6.41 2.05
N SER A 168 -10.34 6.12 0.75
CA SER A 168 -11.32 5.18 0.18
C SER A 168 -11.12 3.72 0.59
N ALA A 169 -9.99 3.33 1.17
CA ALA A 169 -9.86 1.98 1.73
C ALA A 169 -10.92 1.71 2.82
N LEU A 170 -11.46 2.77 3.46
CA LEU A 170 -12.61 2.68 4.36
C LEU A 170 -13.95 3.00 3.68
N ASP A 171 -13.93 3.55 2.47
CA ASP A 171 -15.13 3.69 1.64
C ASP A 171 -15.72 2.31 1.30
N PHE A 172 -14.85 1.27 1.30
CA PHE A 172 -15.24 -0.13 1.28
C PHE A 172 -16.28 -0.44 2.39
N LEU A 173 -16.13 0.11 3.59
CA LEU A 173 -17.09 -0.06 4.68
C LEU A 173 -18.38 0.75 4.47
N ASP A 174 -18.34 1.84 3.72
CA ASP A 174 -19.50 2.65 3.38
C ASP A 174 -20.23 2.18 2.09
N ALA A 175 -19.68 1.18 1.38
CA ALA A 175 -20.21 0.67 0.13
C ALA A 175 -21.72 0.29 0.21
N PRO A 176 -22.22 -0.41 1.26
CA PRO A 176 -23.62 -0.74 1.38
C PRO A 176 -24.52 0.51 1.49
N LYS A 177 -24.05 1.52 2.27
CA LYS A 177 -24.80 2.78 2.48
C LYS A 177 -24.82 3.63 1.20
N ARG A 178 -23.71 3.70 0.47
CA ARG A 178 -23.59 4.46 -0.78
C ARG A 178 -24.42 3.86 -1.91
N LEU A 179 -24.35 2.54 -2.09
CA LEU A 179 -25.18 1.85 -3.07
C LEU A 179 -26.68 2.01 -2.74
N GLY A 180 -27.07 1.83 -1.48
CA GLY A 180 -28.44 2.06 -1.03
C GLY A 180 -28.94 3.47 -1.36
N SER A 181 -28.14 4.51 -1.09
CA SER A 181 -28.53 5.90 -1.38
C SER A 181 -28.60 6.20 -2.88
N PHE A 182 -27.76 5.56 -3.70
CA PHE A 182 -27.83 5.65 -5.16
C PHE A 182 -29.10 4.98 -5.71
N LEU A 183 -29.42 3.79 -5.20
CA LEU A 183 -30.58 3.01 -5.65
C LEU A 183 -31.92 3.54 -5.10
N ASP A 184 -31.95 4.06 -3.87
CA ASP A 184 -33.11 4.73 -3.26
C ASP A 184 -33.27 6.17 -3.73
N GLY A 185 -32.35 6.67 -4.54
CA GLY A 185 -32.28 8.07 -4.93
C GLY A 185 -33.56 8.58 -5.56
N LYS A 186 -33.98 9.79 -5.19
CA LYS A 186 -35.12 10.52 -5.77
C LYS A 186 -35.05 10.54 -7.30
N PHE A 187 -33.85 10.45 -7.86
CA PHE A 187 -33.59 10.41 -9.30
C PHE A 187 -34.14 9.14 -9.95
N ILE A 188 -33.89 7.95 -9.39
CA ILE A 188 -34.46 6.69 -9.89
C ILE A 188 -35.98 6.65 -9.75
N ARG A 189 -36.53 7.13 -8.61
CA ARG A 189 -37.96 7.25 -8.43
C ARG A 189 -38.61 8.19 -9.44
N VAL A 190 -37.99 9.32 -9.75
CA VAL A 190 -38.49 10.26 -10.77
C VAL A 190 -38.37 9.64 -12.16
N LEU A 191 -37.31 8.88 -12.45
CA LEU A 191 -37.11 8.18 -13.72
C LEU A 191 -38.16 7.05 -13.93
N MET A 192 -38.54 6.37 -12.82
CA MET A 192 -39.51 5.26 -12.79
C MET A 192 -40.95 5.71 -12.58
N ALA A 193 -41.18 6.95 -12.17
CA ALA A 193 -42.55 7.48 -11.87
C ALA A 193 -43.56 7.31 -13.02
N PRO A 194 -43.18 7.45 -14.30
CA PRO A 194 -44.13 7.27 -15.41
C PRO A 194 -44.67 5.84 -15.55
N ALA A 195 -43.91 4.83 -15.12
CA ALA A 195 -44.26 3.41 -15.31
C ALA A 195 -45.32 2.90 -14.28
N LYS A 196 -45.42 3.54 -13.13
CA LYS A 196 -46.32 3.08 -12.02
C LYS A 196 -47.61 3.84 -11.87
N VAL A 197 -47.81 4.96 -12.60
CA VAL A 197 -49.07 5.76 -12.52
C VAL A 197 -50.00 5.44 -13.72
N GLY A 198 -50.44 4.21 -13.79
CA GLY A 198 -51.44 3.74 -14.73
C GLY A 198 -52.89 4.08 -14.27
N GLY A 199 -53.25 5.35 -14.15
CA GLY A 199 -54.60 5.78 -13.85
C GLY A 199 -55.06 6.88 -14.80
N ARG A 200 -56.22 6.70 -15.46
CA ARG A 200 -56.75 7.57 -16.50
C ARG A 200 -56.95 9.07 -16.14
N ALA A 201 -56.87 9.44 -14.87
CA ALA A 201 -57.08 10.82 -14.39
C ALA A 201 -55.77 11.65 -14.25
N GLY A 202 -54.60 11.01 -14.07
CA GLY A 202 -53.31 11.70 -13.89
C GLY A 202 -52.60 12.11 -15.18
N MET A 203 -53.04 11.57 -16.32
CA MET A 203 -52.37 11.69 -17.61
C MET A 203 -52.42 13.10 -18.24
N LYS A 204 -53.39 13.95 -17.87
CA LYS A 204 -53.51 15.29 -18.46
C LYS A 204 -52.65 16.35 -17.79
N PHE A 205 -52.31 16.21 -16.51
CA PHE A 205 -51.43 17.16 -15.79
C PHE A 205 -49.94 16.84 -15.92
N LEU A 206 -49.61 15.55 -16.06
CA LEU A 206 -48.23 15.10 -16.25
C LEU A 206 -47.70 15.37 -17.66
N ASN A 207 -48.56 15.40 -18.69
CA ASN A 207 -48.14 15.60 -20.08
C ASN A 207 -47.57 17.00 -20.36
N VAL A 208 -48.02 18.06 -19.67
CA VAL A 208 -47.53 19.42 -19.93
C VAL A 208 -46.22 19.73 -19.21
N GLY A 209 -46.07 19.31 -17.93
CA GLY A 209 -44.85 19.53 -17.16
C GLY A 209 -43.70 18.59 -17.57
N MET A 210 -44.04 17.35 -17.91
CA MET A 210 -43.04 16.34 -18.28
C MET A 210 -42.57 16.46 -19.74
N SER A 211 -43.44 16.97 -20.67
CA SER A 211 -42.98 17.22 -22.04
C SER A 211 -41.98 18.37 -22.13
N MET A 212 -42.01 19.35 -21.22
CA MET A 212 -40.96 20.37 -21.15
C MET A 212 -39.66 19.82 -20.57
N MET A 213 -39.69 18.99 -19.50
CA MET A 213 -38.49 18.46 -18.85
C MET A 213 -37.87 17.32 -19.64
N THR A 214 -38.67 16.40 -20.21
CA THR A 214 -38.18 15.34 -21.10
C THR A 214 -37.73 15.87 -22.45
N GLY A 215 -38.41 16.92 -22.97
CA GLY A 215 -38.00 17.56 -24.23
C GLY A 215 -36.62 18.23 -24.18
N THR A 216 -36.29 18.83 -23.04
CA THR A 216 -34.99 19.47 -22.85
C THR A 216 -33.91 18.43 -22.52
N LEU A 217 -34.23 17.43 -21.69
CA LEU A 217 -33.27 16.35 -21.33
C LEU A 217 -33.06 15.40 -22.50
N SER A 218 -34.08 15.08 -23.31
CA SER A 218 -33.94 14.27 -24.51
C SER A 218 -33.21 14.98 -25.65
N LYS A 219 -33.21 16.32 -25.70
CA LYS A 219 -32.40 17.10 -26.64
C LYS A 219 -30.94 17.20 -26.21
N LEU A 220 -30.67 17.20 -24.90
CA LEU A 220 -29.32 17.26 -24.35
C LEU A 220 -28.64 15.89 -24.28
N MET A 221 -29.36 14.81 -23.97
CA MET A 221 -28.78 13.47 -23.74
C MET A 221 -29.12 12.45 -24.84
N GLY A 222 -29.92 12.77 -25.82
CA GLY A 222 -30.41 11.83 -26.82
C GLY A 222 -31.52 10.90 -26.26
N GLY A 223 -32.65 10.78 -26.96
CA GLY A 223 -33.78 9.96 -26.52
C GLY A 223 -33.47 8.46 -26.38
N GLN A 224 -32.37 8.02 -26.95
CA GLN A 224 -31.92 6.63 -26.88
C GLN A 224 -31.27 6.32 -25.53
N LEU A 225 -30.35 7.19 -25.03
CA LEU A 225 -29.74 7.00 -23.71
C LEU A 225 -30.78 6.96 -22.58
N LEU A 226 -31.83 7.79 -22.66
CA LEU A 226 -32.90 7.77 -21.67
C LEU A 226 -33.66 6.42 -21.67
N ARG A 227 -33.92 5.84 -22.84
CA ARG A 227 -34.55 4.51 -22.96
C ARG A 227 -33.61 3.42 -22.43
N ASP A 228 -32.32 3.48 -22.73
CA ASP A 228 -31.33 2.51 -22.26
C ASP A 228 -31.22 2.53 -20.73
N VAL A 229 -31.21 3.72 -20.11
CA VAL A 229 -31.27 3.88 -18.66
C VAL A 229 -32.55 3.31 -18.07
N GLN A 230 -33.71 3.59 -18.66
CA GLN A 230 -35.01 3.08 -18.18
C GLN A 230 -35.08 1.55 -18.29
N THR A 231 -34.63 0.98 -19.40
CA THR A 231 -34.58 -0.47 -19.62
C THR A 231 -33.64 -1.14 -18.62
N PHE A 232 -32.45 -0.56 -18.41
CA PHE A 232 -31.47 -1.03 -17.43
C PHE A 232 -32.06 -1.02 -16.02
N VAL A 233 -32.60 0.12 -15.56
CA VAL A 233 -33.18 0.24 -14.21
C VAL A 233 -34.34 -0.72 -14.02
N ALA A 234 -35.21 -0.88 -15.01
CA ALA A 234 -36.34 -1.81 -14.92
C ALA A 234 -35.87 -3.28 -14.84
N ALA A 235 -34.83 -3.65 -15.58
CA ALA A 235 -34.23 -4.99 -15.52
C ALA A 235 -33.55 -5.25 -14.18
N MET A 236 -32.93 -4.23 -13.59
CA MET A 236 -32.21 -4.32 -12.32
C MET A 236 -33.12 -4.22 -11.08
N ASP A 237 -34.37 -3.73 -11.19
CA ASP A 237 -35.25 -3.46 -10.03
C ASP A 237 -35.41 -4.71 -9.13
N THR A 238 -35.53 -5.89 -9.71
CA THR A 238 -35.65 -7.16 -8.96
C THR A 238 -34.33 -7.62 -8.31
N MET A 239 -33.18 -7.17 -8.82
CA MET A 239 -31.87 -7.56 -8.30
C MET A 239 -31.37 -6.64 -7.17
N PHE A 240 -31.86 -5.39 -7.12
CA PHE A 240 -31.42 -4.39 -6.13
C PHE A 240 -31.63 -4.82 -4.67
N GLY A 241 -32.74 -5.50 -4.37
CA GLY A 241 -32.99 -6.06 -3.04
C GLY A 241 -31.93 -7.10 -2.63
N GLY A 242 -31.53 -7.95 -3.56
CA GLY A 242 -30.48 -8.96 -3.35
C GLY A 242 -29.10 -8.34 -3.13
N PHE A 243 -28.76 -7.30 -3.88
CA PHE A 243 -27.49 -6.57 -3.71
C PHE A 243 -27.32 -6.04 -2.29
N ARG A 244 -28.33 -5.35 -1.78
CA ARG A 244 -28.30 -4.79 -0.42
C ARG A 244 -28.16 -5.88 0.62
N THR A 245 -28.94 -6.95 0.52
CA THR A 245 -28.89 -8.07 1.47
C THR A 245 -27.52 -8.71 1.51
N ARG A 246 -26.87 -8.93 0.34
CA ARG A 246 -25.53 -9.51 0.27
C ARG A 246 -24.46 -8.55 0.82
N ALA A 247 -24.54 -7.26 0.48
CA ALA A 247 -23.63 -6.25 1.02
C ALA A 247 -23.73 -6.16 2.56
N ASP A 248 -24.95 -6.16 3.12
CA ASP A 248 -25.16 -6.18 4.56
C ASP A 248 -24.64 -7.48 5.19
N ALA A 249 -24.75 -8.63 4.51
CA ALA A 249 -24.19 -9.90 4.98
C ALA A 249 -22.65 -9.86 5.01
N THR A 250 -22.00 -9.37 3.95
CA THR A 250 -20.54 -9.22 3.90
C THR A 250 -20.04 -8.18 4.92
N TYR A 251 -20.78 -7.10 5.12
CA TYR A 251 -20.45 -6.12 6.15
C TYR A 251 -20.44 -6.74 7.56
N ARG A 252 -21.46 -7.55 7.88
CA ARG A 252 -21.52 -8.31 9.15
C ARG A 252 -20.39 -9.34 9.25
N LEU A 253 -20.00 -9.96 8.14
CA LEU A 253 -18.87 -10.86 8.09
C LEU A 253 -17.57 -10.14 8.45
N LEU A 254 -17.39 -8.90 7.98
CA LEU A 254 -16.23 -8.07 8.33
C LEU A 254 -16.21 -7.64 9.81
N GLN A 255 -17.36 -7.54 10.46
CA GLN A 255 -17.48 -7.26 11.90
C GLN A 255 -17.38 -8.53 12.76
N ALA A 256 -17.52 -9.71 12.16
CA ALA A 256 -17.57 -10.97 12.89
C ALA A 256 -16.18 -11.42 13.41
N PRO A 257 -16.13 -12.20 14.49
CA PRO A 257 -14.93 -12.94 14.87
C PRO A 257 -14.45 -13.79 13.67
N GLY A 258 -13.14 -13.81 13.45
CA GLY A 258 -12.53 -14.47 12.29
C GLY A 258 -12.19 -13.54 11.12
N THR A 259 -12.55 -12.26 11.22
CA THR A 259 -11.97 -11.19 10.41
C THR A 259 -10.97 -10.40 11.26
N ALA A 260 -9.86 -9.98 10.64
CA ALA A 260 -8.82 -9.19 11.28
C ALA A 260 -8.39 -8.05 10.36
N PHE A 261 -8.42 -6.82 10.85
CA PHE A 261 -7.92 -5.65 10.13
C PHE A 261 -6.49 -5.36 10.55
N LEU A 262 -5.59 -5.24 9.57
CA LEU A 262 -4.22 -4.79 9.74
C LEU A 262 -4.05 -3.42 9.11
N VAL A 263 -3.74 -2.42 9.94
CA VAL A 263 -3.40 -1.09 9.45
C VAL A 263 -1.91 -1.09 9.09
N VAL A 264 -1.56 -0.76 7.85
CA VAL A 264 -0.17 -0.67 7.38
C VAL A 264 0.21 0.80 7.25
N ALA A 265 1.31 1.20 7.86
CA ALA A 265 1.83 2.57 7.79
C ALA A 265 3.36 2.57 7.65
N ALA A 266 3.91 3.65 7.10
CA ALA A 266 5.33 3.97 7.19
C ALA A 266 5.59 4.85 8.43
N PRO A 267 6.83 4.92 8.96
CA PRO A 267 7.15 5.70 10.16
C PRO A 267 7.19 7.21 9.90
N GLU A 268 6.38 7.68 8.96
CA GLU A 268 6.24 9.06 8.53
C GLU A 268 5.04 9.71 9.23
N ARG A 269 5.15 11.02 9.50
CA ARG A 269 4.13 11.78 10.22
C ARG A 269 2.74 11.70 9.58
N ASP A 270 2.68 11.84 8.25
CA ASP A 270 1.41 11.84 7.53
C ASP A 270 0.81 10.46 7.42
N ALA A 271 1.65 9.42 7.21
CA ALA A 271 1.22 8.03 7.18
C ALA A 271 0.66 7.57 8.54
N LEU A 272 1.32 7.92 9.65
CA LEU A 272 0.83 7.58 10.99
C LEU A 272 -0.40 8.40 11.41
N ARG A 273 -0.54 9.64 10.93
CA ARG A 273 -1.80 10.40 11.12
C ARG A 273 -2.97 9.75 10.38
N GLU A 274 -2.75 9.26 9.17
CA GLU A 274 -3.77 8.49 8.45
C GLU A 274 -4.04 7.15 9.12
N ALA A 275 -3.00 6.45 9.64
CA ALA A 275 -3.18 5.22 10.40
C ALA A 275 -4.05 5.43 11.66
N ALA A 276 -3.84 6.52 12.39
CA ALA A 276 -4.70 6.89 13.53
C ALA A 276 -6.16 7.06 13.11
N TYR A 277 -6.41 7.76 12.00
CA TYR A 277 -7.76 7.88 11.44
C TYR A 277 -8.36 6.51 11.08
N PHE A 278 -7.57 5.58 10.52
CA PHE A 278 -8.04 4.21 10.24
C PHE A 278 -8.41 3.47 11.53
N VAL A 279 -7.57 3.54 12.56
CA VAL A 279 -7.83 2.92 13.87
C VAL A 279 -9.14 3.42 14.47
N GLU A 280 -9.31 4.75 14.55
CA GLU A 280 -10.54 5.38 15.05
C GLU A 280 -11.77 4.98 14.26
N ARG A 281 -11.65 4.95 12.93
CA ARG A 281 -12.77 4.58 12.05
C ARG A 281 -13.15 3.11 12.19
N LEU A 282 -12.19 2.19 12.26
CA LEU A 282 -12.43 0.77 12.48
C LEU A 282 -13.12 0.55 13.83
N ALA A 283 -12.67 1.23 14.88
CA ALA A 283 -13.30 1.18 16.20
C ALA A 283 -14.75 1.70 16.15
N ALA A 284 -15.02 2.83 15.48
CA ALA A 284 -16.36 3.40 15.35
C ALA A 284 -17.34 2.47 14.61
N GLU A 285 -16.85 1.71 13.61
CA GLU A 285 -17.65 0.74 12.84
C GLU A 285 -17.60 -0.68 13.47
N GLN A 286 -17.01 -0.83 14.65
CA GLN A 286 -16.88 -2.12 15.37
C GLN A 286 -16.18 -3.21 14.54
N MET A 287 -15.19 -2.83 13.74
CA MET A 287 -14.37 -3.76 12.97
C MET A 287 -13.22 -4.31 13.84
N PRO A 288 -12.92 -5.63 13.77
CA PRO A 288 -11.89 -6.23 14.61
C PRO A 288 -10.49 -5.84 14.13
N LEU A 289 -9.89 -4.85 14.80
CA LEU A 289 -8.52 -4.41 14.55
C LEU A 289 -7.55 -5.41 15.21
N ALA A 290 -6.69 -6.05 14.41
CA ALA A 290 -5.61 -6.90 14.92
C ALA A 290 -4.38 -6.09 15.34
N GLY A 291 -4.04 -5.03 14.60
CA GLY A 291 -2.93 -4.16 14.95
C GLY A 291 -2.40 -3.29 13.82
N LEU A 292 -1.28 -2.65 14.11
CA LEU A 292 -0.52 -1.80 13.18
C LEU A 292 0.75 -2.52 12.71
N VAL A 293 0.95 -2.59 11.39
CA VAL A 293 2.22 -2.96 10.76
C VAL A 293 2.96 -1.67 10.40
N LEU A 294 4.00 -1.35 11.14
CA LEU A 294 4.89 -0.23 10.85
C LEU A 294 5.97 -0.69 9.88
N ASN A 295 5.76 -0.44 8.60
CA ASN A 295 6.60 -0.91 7.51
C ASN A 295 7.70 0.10 7.14
N ARG A 296 8.81 -0.38 6.59
CA ARG A 296 9.97 0.44 6.16
C ARG A 296 10.64 1.18 7.31
N VAL A 297 10.70 0.58 8.48
CA VAL A 297 11.41 1.16 9.62
C VAL A 297 12.91 1.14 9.34
N HIS A 298 13.56 2.27 9.47
CA HIS A 298 15.02 2.34 9.32
C HIS A 298 15.72 1.86 10.59
N GLY A 299 16.88 1.25 10.41
CA GLY A 299 17.78 0.84 11.48
C GLY A 299 19.20 1.35 11.22
N SER A 300 20.09 1.24 12.20
CA SER A 300 21.52 1.49 12.04
C SER A 300 22.31 0.42 12.79
N GLY A 301 23.25 -0.24 12.11
CA GLY A 301 24.20 -1.16 12.74
C GLY A 301 25.16 -0.48 13.71
N ALA A 302 25.18 0.86 13.74
CA ALA A 302 25.98 1.67 14.65
C ALA A 302 25.09 2.53 15.57
N SER A 303 24.01 1.97 16.08
CA SER A 303 23.02 2.67 16.92
C SER A 303 23.62 3.28 18.20
N GLN A 304 24.75 2.74 18.68
CA GLN A 304 25.52 3.24 19.82
C GLN A 304 26.20 4.59 19.55
N LEU A 305 26.44 4.94 18.29
CA LEU A 305 27.03 6.22 17.89
C LEU A 305 25.92 7.25 17.66
N SER A 306 25.73 8.18 18.59
CA SER A 306 24.74 9.24 18.44
C SER A 306 25.07 10.21 17.31
N ALA A 307 24.06 10.87 16.74
CA ALA A 307 24.25 11.88 15.69
C ALA A 307 25.23 12.99 16.13
N GLU A 308 25.15 13.45 17.39
CA GLU A 308 26.03 14.48 17.93
C GLU A 308 27.49 14.03 17.99
N ARG A 309 27.75 12.80 18.48
CA ARG A 309 29.09 12.21 18.53
C ARG A 309 29.66 11.99 17.13
N ALA A 310 28.85 11.55 16.19
CA ALA A 310 29.27 11.34 14.81
C ALA A 310 29.66 12.68 14.14
N LEU A 311 28.87 13.75 14.34
CA LEU A 311 29.19 15.08 13.82
C LEU A 311 30.47 15.64 14.46
N ALA A 312 30.60 15.56 15.78
CA ALA A 312 31.82 16.02 16.46
C ALA A 312 33.09 15.27 15.99
N ALA A 313 32.97 13.95 15.76
CA ALA A 313 34.06 13.17 15.20
C ALA A 313 34.39 13.55 13.74
N ALA A 314 33.38 13.85 12.93
CA ALA A 314 33.58 14.33 11.55
C ALA A 314 34.27 15.69 11.51
N GLU A 315 33.86 16.63 12.37
CA GLU A 315 34.47 17.94 12.52
C GLU A 315 35.95 17.82 12.97
N ALA A 316 36.25 17.00 13.99
CA ALA A 316 37.59 16.78 14.46
C ALA A 316 38.53 16.23 13.36
N LEU A 317 38.04 15.32 12.49
CA LEU A 317 38.81 14.80 11.35
C LEU A 317 39.03 15.83 10.25
N THR A 318 38.16 16.82 10.11
CA THR A 318 38.30 17.92 9.16
C THR A 318 39.23 19.01 9.70
N ASP A 319 39.19 19.32 10.99
CA ASP A 319 40.04 20.34 11.64
C ASP A 319 41.50 19.89 11.73
N GLN A 320 41.76 18.63 12.12
CA GLN A 320 43.11 18.05 12.11
C GLN A 320 43.81 18.18 10.73
N ARG A 321 43.03 18.07 9.66
CA ARG A 321 43.55 18.23 8.29
C ARG A 321 43.89 19.69 7.97
N ALA A 322 43.15 20.66 8.49
CA ALA A 322 43.46 22.07 8.28
C ALA A 322 44.78 22.43 8.95
N GLU A 323 45.02 21.91 10.17
CA GLU A 323 46.28 22.10 10.89
C GLU A 323 47.48 21.41 10.19
N ASP A 324 47.29 20.17 9.66
CA ASP A 324 48.36 19.44 8.94
C ASP A 324 48.70 20.12 7.60
N THR A 325 47.73 20.76 6.90
CA THR A 325 47.98 21.49 5.65
C THR A 325 48.68 22.83 5.89
N ASP A 326 48.42 23.50 6.99
CA ASP A 326 49.11 24.75 7.37
C ASP A 326 50.54 24.48 7.89
N ALA A 327 50.76 23.32 8.52
CA ALA A 327 52.10 22.92 8.97
C ALA A 327 53.01 22.55 7.79
N ASP A 328 52.51 21.99 6.70
CA ASP A 328 53.29 21.64 5.49
C ASP A 328 53.55 22.86 4.58
N ALA A 329 52.71 23.91 4.70
CA ALA A 329 52.91 25.17 3.97
C ALA A 329 53.97 26.11 4.59
N GLY A 330 54.46 25.77 5.78
CA GLY A 330 55.39 26.61 6.57
C GLY A 330 56.89 26.37 6.34
N THR A 331 57.32 25.45 5.47
CA THR A 331 58.74 25.04 5.34
C THR A 331 59.37 25.37 3.99
N ASP A 332 58.82 26.22 3.14
CA ASP A 332 59.47 26.68 1.92
C ASP A 332 59.46 28.23 1.80
N ALA A 333 60.32 28.87 2.60
CA ALA A 333 60.63 30.29 2.47
C ALA A 333 62.00 30.44 1.83
N GLY A 334 62.04 30.58 0.50
CA GLY A 334 63.22 30.83 -0.32
C GLY A 334 62.89 31.47 -1.63
N ASP A 335 62.89 32.83 -1.56
CA ASP A 335 63.36 33.79 -2.58
C ASP A 335 62.64 33.97 -3.94
N ASP A 336 62.24 35.25 -4.09
CA ASP A 336 62.17 36.10 -5.29
C ASP A 336 61.12 35.94 -6.38
N THR A 337 60.48 37.09 -6.53
CA THR A 337 59.94 37.84 -7.71
C THR A 337 58.48 37.81 -7.99
N ASP A 338 57.95 39.01 -7.70
CA ASP A 338 56.86 39.83 -8.30
C ASP A 338 55.60 39.20 -8.98
N PRO A 339 54.43 39.87 -8.77
CA PRO A 339 53.14 39.30 -9.09
C PRO A 339 52.58 39.71 -10.48
N PRO A 340 51.57 39.05 -10.95
CA PRO A 340 50.36 39.81 -11.15
C PRO A 340 49.01 39.08 -10.94
N SER A 341 48.08 39.87 -10.46
CA SER A 341 46.69 40.04 -10.92
C SER A 341 45.67 38.89 -10.70
N THR A 342 44.83 39.19 -9.70
CA THR A 342 43.34 39.01 -9.73
C THR A 342 42.76 37.89 -10.57
N ALA A 343 42.15 36.90 -9.88
CA ALA A 343 40.90 36.30 -10.30
C ALA A 343 40.13 35.76 -9.09
N ARG A 344 39.00 36.36 -8.91
CA ARG A 344 37.92 36.10 -7.96
C ARG A 344 37.30 34.71 -8.33
N ALA A 345 37.45 33.69 -7.52
CA ALA A 345 36.74 32.43 -7.67
C ALA A 345 35.39 32.52 -6.93
N VAL A 346 34.33 32.43 -7.70
CA VAL A 346 32.93 32.38 -7.27
C VAL A 346 32.61 30.93 -6.92
N ASN A 347 32.14 30.71 -5.73
CA ASN A 347 31.53 29.43 -5.31
C ASN A 347 30.25 29.20 -6.10
N ASN A 348 30.21 28.15 -6.92
CA ASN A 348 28.99 27.54 -7.42
C ASN A 348 28.97 26.06 -7.05
N LEU A 349 28.19 25.75 -6.04
CA LEU A 349 27.70 24.40 -5.80
C LEU A 349 26.48 24.21 -6.74
N GLU A 350 26.67 23.62 -7.88
CA GLU A 350 25.59 23.14 -8.72
C GLU A 350 25.24 21.69 -8.40
N THR A 351 23.98 21.51 -8.16
CA THR A 351 23.21 20.29 -7.99
C THR A 351 23.50 19.27 -9.08
N VAL A 352 24.01 18.09 -8.73
CA VAL A 352 24.14 16.98 -9.67
C VAL A 352 22.78 16.32 -9.85
N GLY A 353 22.21 16.51 -11.03
CA GLY A 353 20.97 15.90 -11.48
C GLY A 353 21.12 14.40 -11.73
N ILE A 354 20.06 13.69 -11.41
CA ILE A 354 19.84 12.27 -11.69
C ILE A 354 19.85 12.06 -13.21
N VAL A 355 20.76 11.21 -13.70
CA VAL A 355 20.79 10.80 -15.12
C VAL A 355 19.99 9.51 -15.27
N ASP A 356 18.93 9.64 -16.06
CA ASP A 356 18.07 8.56 -16.56
C ASP A 356 18.86 7.71 -17.58
N LEU A 357 18.99 6.40 -17.33
CA LEU A 357 19.60 5.45 -18.27
C LEU A 357 18.52 4.71 -19.05
N GLY A 358 18.08 5.34 -20.14
CA GLY A 358 17.29 4.69 -21.19
C GLY A 358 18.15 3.77 -22.07
N GLY A 359 17.57 2.61 -22.40
CA GLY A 359 18.18 1.52 -23.14
C GLY A 359 18.62 1.83 -24.59
N GLY A 360 19.65 1.15 -25.05
CA GLY A 360 20.15 1.19 -26.41
C GLY A 360 20.91 -0.07 -26.83
N LYS A 361 20.44 -0.67 -27.87
CA LYS A 361 20.73 -1.89 -28.61
C LYS A 361 22.19 -2.29 -28.81
N ALA A 362 22.34 -3.62 -28.84
CA ALA A 362 23.49 -4.39 -29.28
C ALA A 362 24.11 -3.96 -30.63
N GLY A 363 25.41 -3.91 -30.66
CA GLY A 363 26.25 -3.86 -31.88
C GLY A 363 27.60 -4.53 -31.63
N SER A 364 27.73 -5.74 -32.14
CA SER A 364 28.96 -6.53 -32.19
C SER A 364 30.02 -5.85 -33.04
N ARG A 365 31.27 -5.72 -32.50
CA ARG A 365 32.51 -5.70 -33.31
C ARG A 365 33.69 -6.22 -32.48
N THR A 366 34.27 -7.27 -33.00
CA THR A 366 35.54 -7.88 -32.65
C THR A 366 36.72 -6.96 -32.95
N ALA A 367 37.73 -6.97 -32.10
CA ALA A 367 39.15 -7.18 -32.32
C ALA A 367 40.05 -6.31 -31.43
N GLY A 368 41.08 -6.90 -30.87
CA GLY A 368 42.34 -6.24 -30.49
C GLY A 368 42.47 -5.94 -28.99
N GLY A 369 42.98 -6.91 -28.19
CA GLY A 369 43.42 -6.64 -26.84
C GLY A 369 44.78 -5.92 -26.80
N PRO A 370 45.01 -5.09 -25.80
CA PRO A 370 46.31 -4.96 -25.19
C PRO A 370 46.35 -5.61 -23.80
N SER A 371 47.51 -6.15 -23.52
CA SER A 371 48.03 -6.75 -22.31
C SER A 371 47.58 -6.09 -21.00
N PRO A 372 47.38 -6.85 -19.91
CA PRO A 372 47.02 -6.26 -18.63
C PRO A 372 48.20 -5.48 -18.07
N ALA A 373 48.15 -4.18 -18.12
CA ALA A 373 48.98 -3.31 -17.30
C ALA A 373 48.62 -3.53 -15.84
N ALA A 374 49.64 -3.70 -15.01
CA ALA A 374 49.53 -3.89 -13.57
C ALA A 374 48.58 -2.87 -12.96
N ALA A 375 47.57 -3.37 -12.24
CA ALA A 375 46.76 -2.53 -11.35
C ALA A 375 47.71 -1.96 -10.29
N GLU A 376 48.09 -0.72 -10.43
CA GLU A 376 48.70 0.05 -9.35
C GLU A 376 47.73 0.07 -8.19
N HIS A 377 48.07 -0.60 -7.10
CA HIS A 377 47.42 -0.41 -5.81
C HIS A 377 47.67 1.04 -5.39
N VAL A 378 46.71 1.91 -5.72
CA VAL A 378 46.66 3.25 -5.13
C VAL A 378 46.28 3.07 -3.66
N THR A 379 47.28 3.04 -2.81
CA THR A 379 47.07 3.19 -1.36
C THR A 379 46.45 4.58 -1.14
N PRO A 380 45.25 4.69 -0.55
CA PRO A 380 44.68 5.98 -0.27
C PRO A 380 45.63 6.76 0.64
N THR A 381 45.97 7.99 0.26
CA THR A 381 46.71 8.89 1.13
C THR A 381 45.90 9.08 2.44
N SER A 382 46.60 9.25 3.58
CA SER A 382 45.96 9.46 4.89
C SER A 382 44.90 10.57 4.88
N ALA A 383 45.10 11.62 4.11
CA ALA A 383 44.15 12.70 3.86
C ALA A 383 42.88 12.24 3.16
N SER A 384 42.96 11.29 2.23
CA SER A 384 41.79 10.70 1.55
C SER A 384 40.99 9.80 2.51
N ALA A 385 41.63 9.06 3.38
CA ALA A 385 40.98 8.20 4.37
C ALA A 385 40.24 9.02 5.42
N ALA A 386 40.81 10.09 5.94
CA ALA A 386 40.16 11.00 6.90
C ALA A 386 38.92 11.67 6.29
N GLN A 387 39.00 12.09 5.03
CA GLN A 387 37.87 12.70 4.33
C GLN A 387 36.72 11.70 4.10
N LEU A 388 37.02 10.46 3.73
CA LEU A 388 36.02 9.41 3.61
C LEU A 388 35.35 9.08 4.96
N ALA A 389 36.18 8.99 6.04
CA ALA A 389 35.68 8.74 7.38
C ALA A 389 34.76 9.89 7.86
N ALA A 390 35.15 11.14 7.66
CA ALA A 390 34.30 12.30 7.99
C ALA A 390 32.98 12.28 7.20
N GLY A 391 33.02 11.96 5.90
CA GLY A 391 31.79 11.83 5.09
C GLY A 391 30.87 10.71 5.56
N LEU A 392 31.43 9.54 5.93
CA LEU A 392 30.65 8.43 6.48
C LEU A 392 30.02 8.79 7.83
N LEU A 393 30.73 9.51 8.71
CA LEU A 393 30.20 9.98 9.98
C LEU A 393 29.09 11.00 9.80
N GLN A 394 29.18 11.91 8.83
CA GLN A 394 28.12 12.84 8.48
C GLN A 394 26.86 12.10 7.99
N LEU A 395 27.00 11.14 7.05
CA LEU A 395 25.91 10.30 6.59
C LEU A 395 25.27 9.51 7.74
N HIS A 396 26.08 8.97 8.65
CA HIS A 396 25.58 8.30 9.84
C HIS A 396 24.78 9.27 10.74
N ALA A 397 25.26 10.48 10.97
CA ALA A 397 24.57 11.47 11.77
C ALA A 397 23.20 11.84 11.15
N GLU A 398 23.13 12.06 9.84
CA GLU A 398 21.88 12.29 9.12
C GLU A 398 20.91 11.12 9.29
N ARG A 399 21.41 9.89 9.15
CA ARG A 399 20.60 8.68 9.37
C ARG A 399 20.06 8.61 10.79
N MET A 400 20.87 8.89 11.80
CA MET A 400 20.43 8.92 13.21
C MET A 400 19.38 9.99 13.48
N GLN A 401 19.42 11.12 12.79
CA GLN A 401 18.36 12.16 12.87
C GLN A 401 17.04 11.65 12.26
N VAL A 402 17.09 10.90 11.15
CA VAL A 402 15.89 10.25 10.57
C VAL A 402 15.31 9.28 11.58
N LEU A 403 16.12 8.38 12.13
CA LEU A 403 15.69 7.40 13.15
C LEU A 403 15.06 8.08 14.36
N ALA A 404 15.64 9.17 14.84
CA ALA A 404 15.08 9.92 15.96
C ALA A 404 13.72 10.57 15.64
N ARG A 405 13.48 10.97 14.38
CA ARG A 405 12.17 11.47 13.94
C ARG A 405 11.15 10.33 13.86
N GLU A 406 11.53 9.21 13.27
CA GLU A 406 10.67 8.03 13.15
C GLU A 406 10.23 7.52 14.54
N ARG A 407 11.19 7.39 15.47
CA ARG A 407 10.90 7.02 16.87
C ARG A 407 9.89 7.97 17.51
N ARG A 408 10.13 9.28 17.46
CA ARG A 408 9.21 10.29 18.03
C ARG A 408 7.81 10.21 17.41
N THR A 409 7.71 9.94 16.11
CA THR A 409 6.43 9.84 15.42
C THR A 409 5.68 8.57 15.82
N ARG A 410 6.38 7.45 15.94
CA ARG A 410 5.85 6.19 16.46
C ARG A 410 5.39 6.33 17.91
N ASP A 411 6.26 6.87 18.78
CA ASP A 411 5.97 7.01 20.22
C ASP A 411 4.74 7.90 20.46
N ARG A 412 4.56 8.91 19.61
CA ARG A 412 3.34 9.73 19.62
C ARG A 412 2.10 8.94 19.23
N PHE A 413 2.18 8.06 18.22
CA PHE A 413 1.07 7.20 17.83
C PHE A 413 0.73 6.21 18.94
N THR A 414 1.71 5.50 19.51
CA THR A 414 1.49 4.52 20.59
C THR A 414 0.98 5.16 21.87
N ALA A 415 1.38 6.39 22.17
CA ALA A 415 0.84 7.14 23.30
C ALA A 415 -0.64 7.52 23.12
N LEU A 416 -1.10 7.73 21.89
CA LEU A 416 -2.50 8.02 21.58
C LEU A 416 -3.37 6.76 21.47
N HIS A 417 -2.77 5.64 21.09
CA HIS A 417 -3.43 4.34 20.85
C HIS A 417 -2.67 3.21 21.55
N PRO A 418 -2.58 3.24 22.89
CA PRO A 418 -1.77 2.26 23.66
C PRO A 418 -2.34 0.83 23.58
N GLU A 419 -3.61 0.69 23.20
CA GLU A 419 -4.29 -0.60 23.04
C GLU A 419 -3.99 -1.30 21.71
N VAL A 420 -3.40 -0.58 20.72
CA VAL A 420 -3.16 -1.12 19.39
C VAL A 420 -1.86 -1.91 19.36
N PRO A 421 -1.91 -3.24 19.08
CA PRO A 421 -0.70 -4.03 18.90
C PRO A 421 0.11 -3.56 17.69
N VAL A 422 1.43 -3.52 17.83
CA VAL A 422 2.33 -3.04 16.78
C VAL A 422 3.38 -4.09 16.45
N THR A 423 3.63 -4.32 15.14
CA THR A 423 4.84 -4.99 14.65
C THR A 423 5.62 -4.04 13.73
N GLN A 424 6.94 -4.18 13.71
CA GLN A 424 7.83 -3.34 12.91
C GLN A 424 8.55 -4.17 11.85
N VAL A 425 8.53 -3.69 10.62
CA VAL A 425 9.20 -4.30 9.48
C VAL A 425 10.34 -3.41 9.01
N ALA A 426 11.57 -3.90 9.16
CA ALA A 426 12.75 -3.18 8.71
C ALA A 426 12.72 -2.93 7.20
N ALA A 427 13.18 -1.75 6.79
CA ALA A 427 13.36 -1.44 5.38
C ALA A 427 14.32 -2.42 4.71
N LEU A 428 13.94 -2.92 3.53
CA LEU A 428 14.82 -3.69 2.67
C LEU A 428 15.71 -2.76 1.84
N PRO A 429 16.92 -3.18 1.45
CA PRO A 429 17.83 -2.37 0.64
C PRO A 429 17.33 -2.14 -0.81
N GLY A 430 16.28 -2.83 -1.23
CA GLY A 430 15.69 -2.70 -2.57
C GLY A 430 14.19 -2.98 -2.57
N ASP A 431 13.56 -2.79 -3.73
CA ASP A 431 12.15 -3.10 -3.91
C ASP A 431 11.91 -4.61 -3.96
N VAL A 432 10.75 -5.05 -3.47
CA VAL A 432 10.35 -6.45 -3.47
C VAL A 432 9.66 -6.78 -4.79
N HIS A 433 10.29 -7.67 -5.57
CA HIS A 433 9.83 -8.04 -6.91
C HIS A 433 9.61 -9.54 -7.09
N ASP A 434 9.92 -10.36 -6.07
CA ASP A 434 9.87 -11.82 -6.13
C ASP A 434 9.43 -12.45 -4.81
N LEU A 435 9.25 -13.78 -4.84
CA LEU A 435 8.85 -14.55 -3.66
C LEU A 435 9.93 -14.55 -2.56
N ALA A 436 11.22 -14.44 -2.90
CA ALA A 436 12.28 -14.39 -1.91
C ALA A 436 12.19 -13.10 -1.08
N GLY A 437 11.94 -11.97 -1.74
CA GLY A 437 11.66 -10.70 -1.07
C GLY A 437 10.38 -10.73 -0.23
N LEU A 438 9.32 -11.40 -0.70
CA LEU A 438 8.08 -11.57 0.07
C LEU A 438 8.31 -12.44 1.32
N ARG A 439 9.09 -13.53 1.23
CA ARG A 439 9.50 -14.32 2.40
C ARG A 439 10.28 -13.49 3.41
N ALA A 440 11.26 -12.70 2.93
CA ALA A 440 12.03 -11.82 3.80
C ALA A 440 11.17 -10.79 4.54
N ILE A 441 10.09 -10.28 3.90
CA ILE A 441 9.09 -9.44 4.59
C ILE A 441 8.28 -10.27 5.58
N GLY A 442 7.83 -11.47 5.19
CA GLY A 442 7.09 -12.38 6.07
C GLY A 442 7.87 -12.71 7.35
N ASP A 443 9.16 -13.00 7.22
CA ASP A 443 10.04 -13.28 8.37
C ASP A 443 10.18 -12.05 9.27
N ARG A 444 10.33 -10.86 8.70
CA ARG A 444 10.40 -9.61 9.47
C ARG A 444 9.08 -9.24 10.16
N LEU A 445 7.95 -9.61 9.57
CA LEU A 445 6.64 -9.46 10.21
C LEU A 445 6.50 -10.31 11.47
N ALA A 446 7.13 -11.49 11.49
CA ALA A 446 7.14 -12.40 12.63
C ALA A 446 8.24 -12.05 13.66
N LEU A 447 9.42 -11.67 13.16
CA LEU A 447 10.57 -11.23 13.98
C LEU A 447 10.39 -9.74 14.28
N ASN A 448 10.09 -9.38 15.51
CA ASN A 448 10.07 -7.96 15.87
C ASN A 448 11.52 -7.43 15.99
N LEU A 449 11.78 -6.19 15.51
CA LEU A 449 13.09 -5.53 15.55
C LEU A 449 13.72 -5.41 16.95
N THR A 450 12.94 -5.68 18.01
CA THR A 450 13.45 -5.69 19.40
C THR A 450 14.24 -6.94 19.76
N ASP A 451 14.11 -8.03 18.97
CA ASP A 451 14.79 -9.32 19.28
C ASP A 451 16.21 -9.41 18.67
N THR A 452 16.62 -8.44 17.86
CA THR A 452 17.97 -8.45 17.22
C THR A 452 19.03 -7.66 17.96
N ASP A 453 18.65 -6.88 18.99
CA ASP A 453 19.62 -6.09 19.77
C ASP A 453 20.22 -6.87 20.99
N ASP A 454 19.67 -8.07 21.33
CA ASP A 454 20.12 -8.84 22.51
C ASP A 454 20.93 -10.11 22.20
N THR A 455 21.20 -10.46 20.95
CA THR A 455 21.91 -11.72 20.61
C THR A 455 23.36 -11.58 20.17
N ASP A 456 23.96 -10.37 20.18
CA ASP A 456 25.37 -10.16 19.81
C ASP A 456 26.28 -9.80 21.00
N THR A 457 25.98 -10.33 22.19
CA THR A 457 26.93 -10.28 23.32
C THR A 457 27.03 -11.65 23.97
N ASP A 458 27.66 -12.61 23.27
CA ASP A 458 28.46 -13.73 23.86
C ASP A 458 29.10 -14.56 22.71
N ASP A 459 30.30 -14.15 22.26
CA ASP A 459 31.45 -15.03 21.97
C ASP A 459 32.74 -14.21 21.79
#